data_9eaf6de95c0f2ce363b1ce83c6bbbc29
#
_entry.id   9eaf6de95c0f2ce363b1ce83c6bbbc29
#
_cell.length_a   1.000
_cell.length_b   1.000
_cell.length_c   1.000
_cell.angle_alpha   90.00
_cell.angle_beta   90.00
_cell.angle_gamma   90.00
#
_symmetry.space_group_name_H-M   'P 1'
#
loop_
_entity.id
_entity.type
_entity.pdbx_description
1 polymer ?
#
loop_
_entity_poly.entity_id
_entity_poly.type
_entity_poly.pdbx_seq_one_letter_code
_entity_poly.pdbx_strand_id
1 'polypeptide(L)'
;MPSIHIFGGGMSGLTAAFLLEQQQQDYQLFECGLHWGGKLQTTHCDGFAFDHGFQVVQSAYPALDIFHRKGYLSDALAFGSGAWLLSNKGKTLLADPLREFPRGLAALGHPSIRLTDVVQVVRLRNVLFKQPPEQFFTTDTTSTLQYLQNQGFSQSFIEAFFRPFFSGIFLEEALATPASMFKFVFWALAKGKACLLPNGIQTLPNRIAADLNPSRIHLSSHQQPQAIPVVSPHKTFYSTAVHYFAVDSDLGLGKFIGLNAEQQGNINLVAIPSAVQTGYAPKGKHLLCVSLKPSVAAQEKTWPSPQVILHEVDQLLQTHSQAKWLDSFTVKQALPADTAYTYKPGNDHGSIAKDIHQAEFVATGTIANPSLNAAILNGIGFVESLNSQQITLI
;
A
#
# COMPACT_ATOMS: atom_id res chain seq x y z
N MET A 1 -12.87 32.59 -14.25
CA MET A 1 -13.00 31.80 -13.02
C MET A 1 -11.71 31.93 -12.25
N PRO A 2 -11.70 31.89 -10.91
CA PRO A 2 -10.46 31.92 -10.15
C PRO A 2 -9.60 30.72 -10.55
N SER A 3 -8.27 30.90 -10.64
CA SER A 3 -7.34 29.82 -10.91
C SER A 3 -7.26 28.90 -9.67
N ILE A 4 -7.32 27.57 -9.89
CA ILE A 4 -7.23 26.56 -8.82
C ILE A 4 -5.77 26.15 -8.68
N HIS A 5 -5.17 26.33 -7.52
CA HIS A 5 -3.79 25.93 -7.25
C HIS A 5 -3.76 24.66 -6.38
N ILE A 6 -3.05 23.63 -6.85
CA ILE A 6 -2.87 22.36 -6.16
C ILE A 6 -1.41 22.26 -5.75
N PHE A 7 -1.14 22.02 -4.47
CA PHE A 7 0.20 21.85 -3.91
C PHE A 7 0.42 20.41 -3.44
N GLY A 8 1.35 19.72 -4.07
CA GLY A 8 1.71 18.33 -3.86
C GLY A 8 1.25 17.41 -4.97
N GLY A 9 2.22 16.82 -5.68
CA GLY A 9 2.04 15.88 -6.80
C GLY A 9 1.90 14.42 -6.37
N GLY A 10 1.46 14.16 -5.13
CA GLY A 10 1.04 12.83 -4.66
C GLY A 10 -0.31 12.41 -5.26
N MET A 11 -0.80 11.22 -4.91
CA MET A 11 -2.04 10.69 -5.49
C MET A 11 -3.27 11.58 -5.25
N SER A 12 -3.33 12.32 -4.13
CA SER A 12 -4.43 13.27 -3.88
C SER A 12 -4.41 14.43 -4.87
N GLY A 13 -3.26 15.09 -5.04
CA GLY A 13 -3.12 16.21 -5.97
C GLY A 13 -3.27 15.80 -7.43
N LEU A 14 -2.66 14.68 -7.83
CA LEU A 14 -2.82 14.13 -9.19
C LEU A 14 -4.27 13.76 -9.49
N THR A 15 -5.01 13.21 -8.51
CA THR A 15 -6.43 12.90 -8.69
C THR A 15 -7.26 14.18 -8.85
N ALA A 16 -6.99 15.20 -8.04
CA ALA A 16 -7.68 16.49 -8.18
C ALA A 16 -7.41 17.13 -9.55
N ALA A 17 -6.13 17.21 -9.94
CA ALA A 17 -5.73 17.75 -11.25
C ALA A 17 -6.38 16.97 -12.41
N PHE A 18 -6.37 15.63 -12.33
CA PHE A 18 -7.00 14.78 -13.32
C PHE A 18 -8.50 15.04 -13.49
N LEU A 19 -9.24 15.20 -12.39
CA LEU A 19 -10.67 15.49 -12.44
C LEU A 19 -10.96 16.89 -12.95
N LEU A 20 -10.16 17.89 -12.58
CA LEU A 20 -10.27 19.26 -13.10
C LEU A 20 -9.97 19.33 -14.60
N GLU A 21 -8.96 18.57 -15.08
CA GLU A 21 -8.67 18.45 -16.51
C GLU A 21 -9.87 17.87 -17.26
N GLN A 22 -10.51 16.79 -16.74
CA GLN A 22 -11.71 16.19 -17.35
C GLN A 22 -12.91 17.18 -17.37
N GLN A 23 -13.00 18.08 -16.40
CA GLN A 23 -14.05 19.10 -16.30
C GLN A 23 -13.71 20.39 -17.06
N GLN A 24 -12.55 20.44 -17.76
CA GLN A 24 -12.03 21.61 -18.45
C GLN A 24 -11.92 22.85 -17.55
N GLN A 25 -11.68 22.63 -16.25
CA GLN A 25 -11.43 23.71 -15.29
C GLN A 25 -9.99 24.19 -15.39
N ASP A 26 -9.75 25.45 -15.06
CA ASP A 26 -8.40 26.00 -15.02
C ASP A 26 -7.73 25.71 -13.67
N TYR A 27 -6.53 25.11 -13.70
CA TYR A 27 -5.75 24.76 -12.50
C TYR A 27 -4.25 24.82 -12.75
N GLN A 28 -3.48 24.88 -11.67
CA GLN A 28 -2.02 24.70 -11.68
C GLN A 28 -1.65 23.68 -10.58
N LEU A 29 -0.86 22.65 -10.92
CA LEU A 29 -0.35 21.65 -9.98
C LEU A 29 1.13 21.86 -9.75
N PHE A 30 1.54 22.02 -8.49
CA PHE A 30 2.91 22.25 -8.07
C PHE A 30 3.41 21.08 -7.20
N GLU A 31 4.56 20.51 -7.57
CA GLU A 31 5.28 19.49 -6.81
C GLU A 31 6.72 19.98 -6.51
N CYS A 32 7.12 19.94 -5.25
CA CYS A 32 8.46 20.35 -4.84
C CYS A 32 9.55 19.31 -5.17
N GLY A 33 9.16 18.04 -5.28
CA GLY A 33 10.07 16.95 -5.63
C GLY A 33 10.37 16.87 -7.13
N LEU A 34 11.26 15.93 -7.46
CA LEU A 34 11.67 15.65 -8.84
C LEU A 34 10.73 14.69 -9.57
N HIS A 35 9.79 14.08 -8.86
CA HIS A 35 8.94 13.01 -9.37
C HIS A 35 7.50 13.14 -8.88
N TRP A 36 6.56 12.75 -9.74
CA TRP A 36 5.16 12.58 -9.38
C TRP A 36 4.96 11.33 -8.50
N GLY A 37 3.92 11.34 -7.67
CA GLY A 37 3.46 10.16 -6.93
C GLY A 37 3.59 10.25 -5.41
N GLY A 38 4.35 11.20 -4.90
CA GLY A 38 4.56 11.35 -3.45
C GLY A 38 5.21 10.09 -2.86
N LYS A 39 4.45 9.29 -2.10
CA LYS A 39 4.94 8.03 -1.50
C LYS A 39 5.01 6.85 -2.48
N LEU A 40 4.39 6.94 -3.65
CA LEU A 40 4.48 5.93 -4.71
C LEU A 40 5.71 6.21 -5.58
N GLN A 41 6.87 5.76 -5.14
CA GLN A 41 8.15 5.99 -5.80
C GLN A 41 8.83 4.68 -6.15
N THR A 42 9.53 4.69 -7.30
CA THR A 42 10.35 3.58 -7.80
C THR A 42 11.69 4.13 -8.27
N THR A 43 12.78 3.53 -7.83
CA THR A 43 14.13 3.80 -8.35
C THR A 43 14.50 2.74 -9.38
N HIS A 44 15.13 3.13 -10.47
CA HIS A 44 15.62 2.22 -11.49
C HIS A 44 17.15 2.22 -11.52
N CYS A 45 17.75 1.03 -11.45
CA CYS A 45 19.20 0.84 -11.56
C CYS A 45 19.50 -0.51 -12.21
N ASP A 46 20.40 -0.52 -13.19
CA ASP A 46 20.90 -1.73 -13.88
C ASP A 46 19.78 -2.68 -14.38
N GLY A 47 18.67 -2.11 -14.83
CA GLY A 47 17.50 -2.85 -15.33
C GLY A 47 16.58 -3.44 -14.23
N PHE A 48 16.84 -3.14 -12.98
CA PHE A 48 15.95 -3.43 -11.85
C PHE A 48 15.08 -2.23 -11.52
N ALA A 49 13.87 -2.51 -11.00
CA ALA A 49 12.96 -1.51 -10.46
C ALA A 49 12.74 -1.75 -8.96
N PHE A 50 13.07 -0.77 -8.14
CA PHE A 50 12.97 -0.82 -6.67
C PHE A 50 11.88 0.12 -6.20
N ASP A 51 10.76 -0.40 -5.73
CA ASP A 51 9.76 0.41 -5.07
C ASP A 51 10.27 0.82 -3.67
N HIS A 52 9.99 2.05 -3.25
CA HIS A 52 10.36 2.51 -1.92
C HIS A 52 9.45 1.89 -0.86
N GLY A 53 9.83 0.71 -0.37
CA GLY A 53 9.01 -0.18 0.43
C GLY A 53 8.33 -1.27 -0.43
N PHE A 54 7.77 -2.30 0.22
CA PHE A 54 6.98 -3.31 -0.49
C PHE A 54 5.58 -2.76 -0.75
N GLN A 55 5.33 -2.29 -1.97
CA GLN A 55 4.08 -1.63 -2.35
C GLN A 55 3.31 -2.45 -3.40
N VAL A 56 1.99 -2.47 -3.26
CA VAL A 56 1.08 -3.14 -4.19
C VAL A 56 -0.17 -2.28 -4.41
N VAL A 57 -0.79 -2.41 -5.59
CA VAL A 57 -2.10 -1.83 -5.87
C VAL A 57 -3.17 -2.86 -5.53
N GLN A 58 -4.08 -2.51 -4.63
CA GLN A 58 -5.26 -3.33 -4.34
C GLN A 58 -6.35 -3.06 -5.38
N SER A 59 -6.54 -3.99 -6.32
CA SER A 59 -7.42 -3.78 -7.47
C SER A 59 -8.90 -3.54 -7.13
N ALA A 60 -9.34 -3.90 -5.93
CA ALA A 60 -10.70 -3.68 -5.47
C ALA A 60 -10.91 -2.38 -4.68
N TYR A 61 -9.91 -1.52 -4.56
CA TYR A 61 -10.12 -0.22 -3.94
C TYR A 61 -11.13 0.60 -4.74
N PRO A 62 -12.28 0.99 -4.15
CA PRO A 62 -13.36 1.65 -4.90
C PRO A 62 -12.92 2.93 -5.62
N ALA A 63 -12.05 3.72 -4.98
CA ALA A 63 -11.57 4.96 -5.57
C ALA A 63 -10.69 4.77 -6.81
N LEU A 64 -10.11 3.57 -7.03
CA LEU A 64 -9.35 3.27 -8.24
C LEU A 64 -10.20 3.13 -9.50
N ASP A 65 -11.53 3.06 -9.37
CA ASP A 65 -12.43 2.86 -10.51
C ASP A 65 -12.25 3.93 -11.59
N ILE A 66 -11.98 5.18 -11.21
CA ILE A 66 -11.70 6.27 -12.16
C ILE A 66 -10.48 5.97 -13.05
N PHE A 67 -9.44 5.33 -12.50
CA PHE A 67 -8.21 4.97 -13.21
C PHE A 67 -8.32 3.62 -13.92
N HIS A 68 -9.16 2.69 -13.42
CA HIS A 68 -9.52 1.47 -14.14
C HIS A 68 -10.22 1.80 -15.45
N ARG A 69 -11.18 2.71 -15.44
CA ARG A 69 -11.91 3.15 -16.67
C ARG A 69 -11.00 3.81 -17.69
N LYS A 70 -9.90 4.40 -17.29
CA LYS A 70 -8.87 4.98 -18.18
C LYS A 70 -7.86 3.95 -18.69
N GLY A 71 -7.91 2.72 -18.20
CA GLY A 71 -6.98 1.66 -18.59
C GLY A 71 -5.60 1.76 -17.94
N TYR A 72 -5.37 2.65 -16.94
CA TYR A 72 -4.05 2.83 -16.32
C TYR A 72 -3.56 1.61 -15.54
N LEU A 73 -4.44 0.66 -15.27
CA LEU A 73 -4.14 -0.58 -14.54
C LEU A 73 -4.33 -1.84 -15.40
N SER A 74 -4.49 -1.70 -16.73
CA SER A 74 -4.82 -2.81 -17.64
C SER A 74 -3.72 -3.88 -17.75
N ASP A 75 -2.47 -3.52 -17.52
CA ASP A 75 -1.29 -4.38 -17.56
C ASP A 75 -0.76 -4.75 -16.16
N ALA A 76 -1.52 -4.42 -15.12
CA ALA A 76 -1.19 -4.82 -13.75
C ALA A 76 -1.31 -6.35 -13.59
N LEU A 77 -0.27 -6.99 -13.06
CA LEU A 77 -0.24 -8.42 -12.81
C LEU A 77 -0.33 -8.71 -11.31
N ALA A 78 -1.09 -9.74 -10.96
CA ALA A 78 -1.42 -10.05 -9.58
C ALA A 78 -0.49 -11.07 -8.94
N PHE A 79 -0.21 -10.87 -7.66
CA PHE A 79 0.26 -11.95 -6.78
C PHE A 79 -0.76 -13.08 -6.70
N GLY A 80 -0.29 -14.29 -6.38
CA GLY A 80 -1.16 -15.41 -6.02
C GLY A 80 -2.01 -15.09 -4.80
N SER A 81 -3.22 -15.65 -4.75
CA SER A 81 -4.15 -15.41 -3.65
C SER A 81 -3.79 -16.25 -2.42
N GLY A 82 -2.73 -15.86 -1.71
CA GLY A 82 -2.19 -16.57 -0.56
C GLY A 82 -0.79 -16.11 -0.20
N ALA A 83 -0.17 -16.85 0.72
CA ALA A 83 1.20 -16.62 1.16
C ALA A 83 1.88 -17.93 1.56
N TRP A 84 3.19 -18.02 1.40
CA TRP A 84 3.99 -19.06 2.04
C TRP A 84 4.17 -18.70 3.52
N LEU A 85 3.84 -19.60 4.41
CA LEU A 85 4.23 -19.56 5.82
C LEU A 85 5.63 -20.17 5.92
N LEU A 86 6.61 -19.33 6.21
CA LEU A 86 8.02 -19.71 6.31
C LEU A 86 8.37 -19.97 7.77
N SER A 87 9.01 -21.10 8.03
CA SER A 87 9.47 -21.51 9.35
C SER A 87 10.77 -22.32 9.26
N ASN A 88 11.41 -22.56 10.38
CA ASN A 88 12.59 -23.43 10.48
C ASN A 88 12.31 -24.89 10.05
N LYS A 89 11.04 -25.29 9.95
CA LYS A 89 10.59 -26.64 9.50
C LYS A 89 10.27 -26.69 8.01
N GLY A 90 10.41 -25.56 7.29
CA GLY A 90 10.12 -25.47 5.88
C GLY A 90 9.02 -24.44 5.56
N LYS A 91 8.49 -24.51 4.35
CA LYS A 91 7.47 -23.59 3.86
C LYS A 91 6.16 -24.32 3.58
N THR A 92 5.04 -23.73 4.00
CA THR A 92 3.68 -24.23 3.72
C THR A 92 2.88 -23.16 3.02
N LEU A 93 2.25 -23.48 1.89
CA LEU A 93 1.42 -22.53 1.16
C LEU A 93 0.03 -22.44 1.82
N LEU A 94 -0.29 -21.29 2.39
CA LEU A 94 -1.65 -20.91 2.77
C LEU A 94 -2.26 -20.11 1.63
N ALA A 95 -3.11 -20.76 0.83
CA ALA A 95 -3.76 -20.12 -0.31
C ALA A 95 -5.28 -20.09 -0.15
N ASP A 96 -5.94 -19.12 -0.78
CA ASP A 96 -7.40 -19.03 -0.81
C ASP A 96 -7.97 -20.29 -1.50
N PRO A 97 -8.70 -21.16 -0.79
CA PRO A 97 -9.18 -22.42 -1.35
C PRO A 97 -10.17 -22.24 -2.49
N LEU A 98 -10.80 -21.08 -2.61
CA LEU A 98 -11.74 -20.77 -3.68
C LEU A 98 -11.07 -20.24 -4.95
N ARG A 99 -9.87 -19.68 -4.83
CA ARG A 99 -9.12 -19.08 -5.96
C ARG A 99 -7.93 -19.91 -6.43
N GLU A 100 -7.34 -20.70 -5.53
CA GLU A 100 -6.12 -21.46 -5.76
C GLU A 100 -6.35 -22.98 -5.54
N PHE A 101 -7.52 -23.49 -5.92
CA PHE A 101 -7.81 -24.93 -5.81
C PHE A 101 -6.93 -25.75 -6.79
N PRO A 102 -6.35 -26.91 -6.40
CA PRO A 102 -6.46 -27.57 -5.07
C PRO A 102 -5.40 -27.13 -4.03
N ARG A 103 -4.52 -26.18 -4.37
CA ARG A 103 -3.38 -25.74 -3.53
C ARG A 103 -3.82 -25.23 -2.15
N GLY A 104 -5.01 -24.63 -2.05
CA GLY A 104 -5.55 -24.12 -0.79
C GLY A 104 -5.77 -25.20 0.28
N LEU A 105 -5.82 -26.48 -0.09
CA LEU A 105 -5.96 -27.58 0.86
C LEU A 105 -4.64 -27.97 1.56
N ALA A 106 -3.50 -27.60 0.99
CA ALA A 106 -2.19 -27.95 1.54
C ALA A 106 -1.93 -27.31 2.93
N ALA A 107 -2.58 -26.20 3.21
CA ALA A 107 -2.46 -25.48 4.48
C ALA A 107 -3.01 -26.26 5.69
N LEU A 108 -3.94 -27.21 5.49
CA LEU A 108 -4.54 -28.00 6.57
C LEU A 108 -3.54 -28.95 7.26
N GLY A 109 -2.37 -29.16 6.67
CA GLY A 109 -1.27 -29.93 7.29
C GLY A 109 -0.36 -29.08 8.21
N HIS A 110 -0.52 -27.77 8.25
CA HIS A 110 0.33 -26.89 9.06
C HIS A 110 -0.13 -26.88 10.53
N PRO A 111 0.78 -27.06 11.52
CA PRO A 111 0.40 -27.17 12.94
C PRO A 111 -0.27 -25.92 13.53
N SER A 112 -0.03 -24.76 12.93
CA SER A 112 -0.66 -23.49 13.38
C SER A 112 -2.01 -23.21 12.73
N ILE A 113 -2.51 -24.08 11.84
CA ILE A 113 -3.77 -23.87 11.11
C ILE A 113 -4.77 -24.95 11.49
N ARG A 114 -5.89 -24.54 12.06
CA ARG A 114 -7.01 -25.43 12.38
C ARG A 114 -8.07 -25.34 11.29
N LEU A 115 -8.82 -26.41 11.08
CA LEU A 115 -9.97 -26.39 10.17
C LEU A 115 -10.98 -25.27 10.56
N THR A 116 -11.14 -25.02 11.85
CA THR A 116 -11.98 -23.95 12.39
C THR A 116 -11.51 -22.57 11.91
N ASP A 117 -10.18 -22.33 11.79
CA ASP A 117 -9.65 -21.07 11.30
C ASP A 117 -10.02 -20.85 9.82
N VAL A 118 -9.92 -21.89 9.00
CA VAL A 118 -10.30 -21.84 7.58
C VAL A 118 -11.81 -21.53 7.44
N VAL A 119 -12.67 -22.16 8.25
CA VAL A 119 -14.10 -21.88 8.28
C VAL A 119 -14.36 -20.42 8.69
N GLN A 120 -13.64 -19.91 9.69
CA GLN A 120 -13.79 -18.52 10.13
C GLN A 120 -13.33 -17.52 9.05
N VAL A 121 -12.28 -17.81 8.27
CA VAL A 121 -11.87 -16.96 7.12
C VAL A 121 -13.02 -16.87 6.10
N VAL A 122 -13.61 -18.00 5.73
CA VAL A 122 -14.75 -18.03 4.79
C VAL A 122 -15.96 -17.27 5.36
N ARG A 123 -16.27 -17.48 6.64
CA ARG A 123 -17.37 -16.78 7.32
C ARG A 123 -17.14 -15.26 7.34
N LEU A 124 -15.94 -14.84 7.74
CA LEU A 124 -15.56 -13.42 7.78
C LEU A 124 -15.69 -12.78 6.39
N ARG A 125 -15.16 -13.42 5.35
CA ARG A 125 -15.32 -12.98 3.97
C ARG A 125 -16.80 -12.78 3.61
N ASN A 126 -17.65 -13.77 3.89
CA ASN A 126 -19.07 -13.70 3.55
C ASN A 126 -19.81 -12.59 4.32
N VAL A 127 -19.43 -12.34 5.58
CA VAL A 127 -20.00 -11.24 6.38
C VAL A 127 -19.59 -9.89 5.78
N LEU A 128 -18.31 -9.70 5.47
CA LEU A 128 -17.82 -8.43 4.95
C LEU A 128 -18.33 -8.13 3.54
N PHE A 129 -18.63 -9.15 2.73
CA PHE A 129 -19.18 -8.94 1.38
C PHE A 129 -20.64 -8.48 1.35
N LYS A 130 -21.37 -8.57 2.48
CA LYS A 130 -22.76 -8.10 2.58
C LYS A 130 -22.88 -6.59 2.77
N GLN A 131 -21.77 -5.91 3.05
CA GLN A 131 -21.76 -4.49 3.38
C GLN A 131 -20.79 -3.75 2.44
N PRO A 132 -21.13 -2.52 2.04
CA PRO A 132 -20.18 -1.67 1.35
C PRO A 132 -19.06 -1.24 2.31
N PRO A 133 -17.82 -1.06 1.81
CA PRO A 133 -16.64 -0.86 2.66
C PRO A 133 -16.69 0.41 3.52
N GLU A 134 -17.50 1.40 3.15
CA GLU A 134 -17.74 2.62 3.94
C GLU A 134 -18.31 2.30 5.32
N GLN A 135 -19.13 1.27 5.44
CA GLN A 135 -19.81 0.88 6.68
C GLN A 135 -18.87 0.20 7.68
N PHE A 136 -17.65 -0.16 7.30
CA PHE A 136 -16.68 -0.72 8.23
C PHE A 136 -16.11 0.35 9.18
N PHE A 137 -16.08 1.62 8.75
CA PHE A 137 -15.52 2.72 9.50
C PHE A 137 -16.57 3.34 10.43
N THR A 138 -16.64 2.77 11.60
CA THR A 138 -17.52 3.21 12.71
C THR A 138 -16.69 3.89 13.80
N THR A 139 -17.34 4.38 14.84
CA THR A 139 -16.70 4.91 16.05
C THR A 139 -16.08 3.82 16.94
N ASP A 140 -16.25 2.54 16.59
CA ASP A 140 -15.67 1.41 17.30
C ASP A 140 -14.14 1.41 17.16
N THR A 141 -13.44 1.51 18.29
CA THR A 141 -11.99 1.53 18.40
C THR A 141 -11.37 0.17 18.71
N THR A 142 -12.15 -0.91 18.62
CA THR A 142 -11.66 -2.29 18.82
C THR A 142 -10.43 -2.53 17.94
N SER A 143 -9.36 -3.04 18.55
CA SER A 143 -8.14 -3.35 17.79
C SER A 143 -8.34 -4.55 16.85
N THR A 144 -7.51 -4.64 15.83
CA THR A 144 -7.47 -5.80 14.91
C THR A 144 -7.26 -7.10 15.68
N LEU A 145 -6.34 -7.12 16.65
CA LEU A 145 -6.07 -8.31 17.47
C LEU A 145 -7.32 -8.77 18.21
N GLN A 146 -7.96 -7.84 18.95
CA GLN A 146 -9.16 -8.16 19.72
C GLN A 146 -10.32 -8.60 18.81
N TYR A 147 -10.47 -7.95 17.66
CA TYR A 147 -11.47 -8.34 16.68
C TYR A 147 -11.26 -9.77 16.18
N LEU A 148 -10.03 -10.16 15.81
CA LEU A 148 -9.71 -11.52 15.37
C LEU A 148 -9.99 -12.56 16.46
N GLN A 149 -9.61 -12.27 17.71
CA GLN A 149 -9.92 -13.13 18.87
C GLN A 149 -11.43 -13.29 19.06
N ASN A 150 -12.20 -12.21 18.99
CA ASN A 150 -13.66 -12.21 19.09
C ASN A 150 -14.35 -12.97 17.95
N GLN A 151 -13.71 -13.02 16.74
CA GLN A 151 -14.19 -13.86 15.64
C GLN A 151 -13.89 -15.36 15.85
N GLY A 152 -13.15 -15.73 16.90
CA GLY A 152 -12.82 -17.11 17.23
C GLY A 152 -11.66 -17.71 16.45
N PHE A 153 -10.77 -16.89 15.90
CA PHE A 153 -9.51 -17.39 15.33
C PHE A 153 -8.59 -17.91 16.42
N SER A 154 -7.92 -19.03 16.13
CA SER A 154 -6.93 -19.57 17.07
C SER A 154 -5.72 -18.64 17.21
N GLN A 155 -5.14 -18.58 18.43
CA GLN A 155 -3.96 -17.76 18.67
C GLN A 155 -2.80 -18.18 17.74
N SER A 156 -2.62 -19.49 17.49
CA SER A 156 -1.60 -20.00 16.58
C SER A 156 -1.74 -19.50 15.14
N PHE A 157 -2.98 -19.39 14.65
CA PHE A 157 -3.25 -18.85 13.31
C PHE A 157 -3.04 -17.33 13.25
N ILE A 158 -3.47 -16.61 14.30
CA ILE A 158 -3.22 -15.16 14.41
C ILE A 158 -1.71 -14.88 14.33
N GLU A 159 -0.90 -15.61 15.10
CA GLU A 159 0.56 -15.40 15.13
C GLU A 159 1.27 -15.82 13.84
N ALA A 160 0.87 -16.95 13.25
CA ALA A 160 1.56 -17.48 12.07
C ALA A 160 1.18 -16.78 10.77
N PHE A 161 -0.02 -16.20 10.67
CA PHE A 161 -0.53 -15.61 9.44
C PHE A 161 -0.93 -14.14 9.61
N PHE A 162 -1.94 -13.84 10.45
CA PHE A 162 -2.47 -12.47 10.50
C PHE A 162 -1.43 -11.47 10.97
N ARG A 163 -0.66 -11.80 11.99
CA ARG A 163 0.34 -10.88 12.51
C ARG A 163 1.41 -10.54 11.47
N PRO A 164 2.20 -11.46 10.90
CA PRO A 164 3.22 -11.11 9.92
C PRO A 164 2.63 -10.47 8.66
N PHE A 165 1.43 -10.88 8.23
CA PHE A 165 0.79 -10.32 7.05
C PHE A 165 0.35 -8.86 7.27
N PHE A 166 -0.40 -8.61 8.36
CA PHE A 166 -0.93 -7.27 8.63
C PHE A 166 0.11 -6.32 9.25
N SER A 167 1.14 -6.83 9.92
CA SER A 167 2.28 -5.99 10.34
C SER A 167 2.98 -5.34 9.15
N GLY A 168 3.11 -6.05 8.03
CA GLY A 168 3.64 -5.47 6.80
C GLY A 168 2.74 -4.40 6.17
N ILE A 169 1.43 -4.47 6.40
CA ILE A 169 0.45 -3.52 5.85
C ILE A 169 0.28 -2.31 6.77
N PHE A 170 0.16 -2.54 8.07
CA PHE A 170 -0.08 -1.48 9.07
C PHE A 170 1.20 -0.85 9.60
N LEU A 171 2.34 -1.47 9.33
CA LEU A 171 3.66 -1.08 9.82
C LEU A 171 3.75 -1.03 11.35
N GLU A 172 3.00 -1.92 12.02
CA GLU A 172 3.04 -2.14 13.47
C GLU A 172 2.75 -3.62 13.80
N GLU A 173 3.39 -4.16 14.84
CA GLU A 173 3.38 -5.59 15.14
C GLU A 173 2.31 -6.00 16.16
N ALA A 174 1.76 -5.07 16.91
CA ALA A 174 0.79 -5.35 17.96
C ALA A 174 -0.62 -5.70 17.45
N LEU A 175 -0.90 -5.46 16.14
CA LEU A 175 -2.25 -5.47 15.57
C LEU A 175 -3.20 -4.52 16.34
N ALA A 176 -2.63 -3.37 16.78
CA ALA A 176 -3.36 -2.33 17.49
C ALA A 176 -4.22 -1.46 16.56
N THR A 177 -3.90 -1.46 15.26
CA THR A 177 -4.68 -0.76 14.22
C THR A 177 -6.17 -1.14 14.33
N PRO A 178 -7.10 -0.16 14.25
CA PRO A 178 -8.53 -0.42 14.40
C PRO A 178 -9.06 -1.49 13.45
N ALA A 179 -10.01 -2.29 13.94
CA ALA A 179 -10.66 -3.35 13.19
C ALA A 179 -11.37 -2.85 11.92
N SER A 180 -11.78 -1.59 11.88
CA SER A 180 -12.34 -0.94 10.70
C SER A 180 -11.36 -1.01 9.51
N MET A 181 -10.09 -0.68 9.74
CA MET A 181 -9.05 -0.75 8.72
C MET A 181 -8.72 -2.19 8.32
N PHE A 182 -8.66 -3.11 9.29
CA PHE A 182 -8.50 -4.54 9.01
C PHE A 182 -9.63 -5.06 8.11
N LYS A 183 -10.89 -4.78 8.45
CA LYS A 183 -12.06 -5.17 7.65
C LYS A 183 -11.98 -4.65 6.23
N PHE A 184 -11.59 -3.39 6.07
CA PHE A 184 -11.43 -2.75 4.76
C PHE A 184 -10.34 -3.41 3.91
N VAL A 185 -9.15 -3.60 4.48
CA VAL A 185 -8.04 -4.25 3.78
C VAL A 185 -8.35 -5.70 3.45
N PHE A 186 -8.90 -6.45 4.41
CA PHE A 186 -9.30 -7.85 4.21
C PHE A 186 -10.38 -7.97 3.13
N TRP A 187 -11.38 -7.09 3.14
CA TRP A 187 -12.41 -7.02 2.11
C TRP A 187 -11.79 -6.74 0.73
N ALA A 188 -10.88 -5.78 0.62
CA ALA A 188 -10.23 -5.44 -0.64
C ALA A 188 -9.40 -6.60 -1.19
N LEU A 189 -8.64 -7.29 -0.34
CA LEU A 189 -7.87 -8.50 -0.69
C LEU A 189 -8.78 -9.65 -1.14
N ALA A 190 -9.88 -9.86 -0.42
CA ALA A 190 -10.83 -10.92 -0.70
C ALA A 190 -11.69 -10.63 -1.96
N LYS A 191 -11.96 -9.36 -2.28
CA LYS A 191 -12.74 -8.93 -3.44
C LYS A 191 -11.87 -8.82 -4.69
N GLY A 192 -10.69 -8.26 -4.55
CA GLY A 192 -9.73 -8.01 -5.63
C GLY A 192 -8.46 -8.84 -5.52
N LYS A 193 -7.37 -8.26 -5.96
CA LYS A 193 -6.02 -8.85 -5.96
C LYS A 193 -4.99 -7.77 -5.60
N ALA A 194 -3.89 -8.19 -4.99
CA ALA A 194 -2.70 -7.37 -4.84
C ALA A 194 -1.91 -7.42 -6.16
N CYS A 195 -1.74 -6.29 -6.81
CA CYS A 195 -1.15 -6.21 -8.15
C CYS A 195 0.12 -5.37 -8.16
N LEU A 196 1.02 -5.69 -9.07
CA LEU A 196 2.18 -4.87 -9.45
C LEU A 196 1.95 -4.29 -10.85
N LEU A 197 2.40 -3.06 -11.03
CA LEU A 197 2.46 -2.41 -12.33
C LEU A 197 3.83 -2.68 -13.00
N PRO A 198 3.91 -2.69 -14.31
CA PRO A 198 5.20 -2.80 -14.99
C PRO A 198 6.12 -1.63 -14.59
N ASN A 199 7.39 -1.92 -14.40
CA ASN A 199 8.41 -0.94 -14.01
C ASN A 199 8.17 -0.22 -12.67
N GLY A 200 7.38 -0.80 -11.76
CA GLY A 200 7.20 -0.29 -10.41
C GLY A 200 5.92 0.49 -10.17
N ILE A 201 5.68 0.79 -8.89
CA ILE A 201 4.45 1.45 -8.42
C ILE A 201 4.29 2.87 -8.95
N GLN A 202 5.40 3.57 -9.23
CA GLN A 202 5.41 4.94 -9.76
C GLN A 202 4.81 5.04 -11.17
N THR A 203 4.62 3.93 -11.86
CA THR A 203 3.95 3.89 -13.17
C THR A 203 2.54 4.46 -13.11
N LEU A 204 1.78 4.26 -12.02
CA LEU A 204 0.43 4.82 -11.90
C LEU A 204 0.43 6.36 -11.85
N PRO A 205 1.12 7.02 -10.94
CA PRO A 205 1.20 8.48 -10.94
C PRO A 205 1.78 9.07 -12.23
N ASN A 206 2.75 8.41 -12.85
CA ASN A 206 3.34 8.87 -14.12
C ASN A 206 2.31 8.81 -15.26
N ARG A 207 1.47 7.77 -15.34
CA ARG A 207 0.38 7.67 -16.32
C ARG A 207 -0.65 8.77 -16.14
N ILE A 208 -1.01 9.07 -14.88
CA ILE A 208 -1.95 10.15 -14.58
C ILE A 208 -1.35 11.49 -15.02
N ALA A 209 -0.10 11.76 -14.63
CA ALA A 209 0.57 13.01 -15.00
C ALA A 209 0.75 13.19 -16.52
N ALA A 210 0.97 12.10 -17.24
CA ALA A 210 1.14 12.13 -18.71
C ALA A 210 -0.16 12.54 -19.45
N ASP A 211 -1.33 12.34 -18.85
CA ASP A 211 -2.63 12.75 -19.43
C ASP A 211 -3.02 14.18 -19.02
N LEU A 212 -2.23 14.86 -18.17
CA LEU A 212 -2.47 16.24 -17.79
C LEU A 212 -1.79 17.22 -18.79
N ASN A 213 -2.34 18.43 -18.91
CA ASN A 213 -1.74 19.46 -19.74
C ASN A 213 -0.35 19.87 -19.17
N PRO A 214 0.76 19.69 -19.95
CA PRO A 214 2.10 19.98 -19.46
C PRO A 214 2.32 21.45 -19.02
N SER A 215 1.54 22.39 -19.52
CA SER A 215 1.63 23.81 -19.12
C SER A 215 1.02 24.08 -17.74
N ARG A 216 0.32 23.11 -17.16
CA ARG A 216 -0.39 23.23 -15.88
C ARG A 216 0.25 22.44 -14.74
N ILE A 217 1.33 21.68 -15.02
CA ILE A 217 1.97 20.82 -14.03
C ILE A 217 3.46 21.17 -13.90
N HIS A 218 3.92 21.38 -12.66
CA HIS A 218 5.25 21.91 -12.38
C HIS A 218 5.97 21.03 -11.35
N LEU A 219 7.02 20.32 -11.79
CA LEU A 219 7.97 19.62 -10.92
C LEU A 219 9.07 20.56 -10.42
N SER A 220 9.71 20.20 -9.32
CA SER A 220 10.79 20.99 -8.69
C SER A 220 10.36 22.42 -8.38
N SER A 221 9.07 22.63 -8.16
CA SER A 221 8.52 23.96 -7.90
C SER A 221 8.70 24.35 -6.43
N HIS A 222 9.28 25.52 -6.20
CA HIS A 222 9.37 26.12 -4.86
C HIS A 222 8.16 27.01 -4.51
N GLN A 223 7.14 26.99 -5.35
CA GLN A 223 5.92 27.74 -5.08
C GLN A 223 5.20 27.19 -3.87
N GLN A 224 4.81 28.07 -2.96
CA GLN A 224 4.12 27.74 -1.71
C GLN A 224 2.69 28.26 -1.75
N PRO A 225 1.75 27.58 -1.09
CA PRO A 225 0.41 28.11 -0.90
C PRO A 225 0.48 29.41 -0.10
N GLN A 226 -0.35 30.41 -0.47
CA GLN A 226 -0.36 31.72 0.19
C GLN A 226 -1.29 31.71 1.40
N ALA A 227 -2.38 31.00 1.33
CA ALA A 227 -3.43 31.04 2.32
C ALA A 227 -3.43 29.85 3.27
N ILE A 228 -2.74 28.75 2.91
CA ILE A 228 -2.75 27.49 3.66
C ILE A 228 -1.33 27.08 4.00
N PRO A 229 -0.98 26.95 5.30
CA PRO A 229 0.33 26.45 5.67
C PRO A 229 0.49 24.97 5.27
N VAL A 230 1.61 24.62 4.64
CA VAL A 230 1.98 23.23 4.35
C VAL A 230 2.47 22.57 5.65
N VAL A 231 1.54 22.16 6.50
CA VAL A 231 1.86 21.47 7.75
C VAL A 231 1.22 20.08 7.71
N SER A 232 2.03 19.05 7.94
CA SER A 232 1.45 17.73 8.12
C SER A 232 0.58 17.72 9.39
N PRO A 233 -0.69 17.31 9.33
CA PRO A 233 -1.54 17.18 10.52
C PRO A 233 -1.06 16.06 11.45
N HIS A 234 -0.21 15.16 10.95
CA HIS A 234 0.29 14.00 11.68
C HIS A 234 1.62 14.31 12.35
N LYS A 235 1.74 13.92 13.63
CA LYS A 235 2.94 14.13 14.47
C LYS A 235 3.80 12.88 14.55
N THR A 236 3.18 11.72 14.44
CA THR A 236 3.84 10.42 14.57
C THR A 236 3.61 9.58 13.33
N PHE A 237 4.64 8.82 12.92
CA PHE A 237 4.62 7.99 11.73
C PHE A 237 5.25 6.64 12.00
N TYR A 238 4.71 5.62 11.36
CA TYR A 238 5.37 4.34 11.18
C TYR A 238 6.37 4.40 10.03
N SER A 239 7.43 3.62 10.16
CA SER A 239 8.50 3.48 9.16
C SER A 239 8.44 2.11 8.51
N THR A 240 8.95 2.02 7.28
CA THR A 240 9.20 0.74 6.61
C THR A 240 10.61 0.72 6.04
N ALA A 241 11.19 -0.47 5.95
CA ALA A 241 12.50 -0.70 5.39
C ALA A 241 12.53 -1.97 4.55
N VAL A 242 13.23 -1.92 3.44
CA VAL A 242 13.38 -3.05 2.52
C VAL A 242 14.83 -3.16 2.03
N HIS A 243 15.29 -4.40 1.86
CA HIS A 243 16.51 -4.71 1.11
C HIS A 243 16.14 -5.40 -0.19
N TYR A 244 16.88 -5.08 -1.25
CA TYR A 244 16.74 -5.68 -2.56
C TYR A 244 17.99 -6.45 -2.95
N PHE A 245 17.77 -7.66 -3.48
CA PHE A 245 18.85 -8.53 -3.95
C PHE A 245 18.54 -9.05 -5.34
N ALA A 246 19.60 -9.19 -6.18
CA ALA A 246 19.53 -9.95 -7.41
C ALA A 246 19.72 -11.44 -7.10
N VAL A 247 18.84 -12.28 -7.63
CA VAL A 247 18.91 -13.75 -7.53
C VAL A 247 18.70 -14.39 -8.90
N ASP A 248 19.16 -15.64 -9.07
CA ASP A 248 19.09 -16.35 -10.34
C ASP A 248 17.80 -17.18 -10.51
N SER A 249 17.02 -17.30 -9.45
CA SER A 249 15.73 -18.02 -9.46
C SER A 249 14.69 -17.31 -8.60
N ASP A 250 13.44 -17.75 -8.67
CA ASP A 250 12.36 -17.27 -7.82
C ASP A 250 12.38 -17.86 -6.39
N LEU A 251 13.44 -18.58 -6.03
CA LEU A 251 13.64 -19.23 -4.73
C LEU A 251 12.47 -20.16 -4.32
N GLY A 252 11.69 -20.62 -5.29
CA GLY A 252 10.49 -21.43 -5.08
C GLY A 252 9.34 -20.70 -4.39
N LEU A 253 9.32 -19.37 -4.41
CA LEU A 253 8.20 -18.54 -3.94
C LEU A 253 7.15 -18.36 -5.05
N GLY A 254 7.58 -18.32 -6.31
CA GLY A 254 6.70 -18.05 -7.44
C GLY A 254 6.01 -16.70 -7.30
N LYS A 255 4.70 -16.67 -7.56
CA LYS A 255 3.88 -15.46 -7.44
C LYS A 255 3.31 -15.22 -6.03
N PHE A 256 3.83 -15.85 -5.01
CA PHE A 256 3.35 -15.68 -3.64
C PHE A 256 4.38 -14.95 -2.78
N ILE A 257 3.91 -14.19 -1.81
CA ILE A 257 4.79 -13.67 -0.76
C ILE A 257 5.13 -14.76 0.24
N GLY A 258 6.29 -14.66 0.88
CA GLY A 258 6.68 -15.49 2.02
C GLY A 258 6.60 -14.69 3.31
N LEU A 259 5.83 -15.17 4.30
CA LEU A 259 5.66 -14.56 5.62
C LEU A 259 6.53 -15.28 6.64
N ASN A 260 7.24 -14.55 7.47
CA ASN A 260 7.96 -15.10 8.61
C ASN A 260 6.98 -15.53 9.71
N ALA A 261 6.51 -16.77 9.63
CA ALA A 261 5.47 -17.29 10.52
C ALA A 261 5.93 -17.52 11.96
N GLU A 262 7.24 -17.64 12.21
CA GLU A 262 7.80 -17.78 13.56
C GLU A 262 8.12 -16.43 14.21
N GLN A 263 8.12 -15.35 13.42
CA GLN A 263 8.42 -13.99 13.86
C GLN A 263 9.77 -13.83 14.57
N GLN A 264 10.70 -14.74 14.32
CA GLN A 264 12.08 -14.62 14.79
C GLN A 264 12.90 -13.78 13.81
N GLY A 265 14.04 -13.25 14.28
CA GLY A 265 14.94 -12.42 13.45
C GLY A 265 14.32 -11.08 13.04
N ASN A 266 14.81 -10.54 11.94
CA ASN A 266 14.57 -9.17 11.48
C ASN A 266 13.56 -9.08 10.34
N ILE A 267 13.30 -10.18 9.62
CA ILE A 267 12.47 -10.22 8.41
C ILE A 267 10.99 -10.33 8.77
N ASN A 268 10.16 -9.49 8.15
CA ASN A 268 8.71 -9.61 8.17
C ASN A 268 8.20 -10.48 7.02
N LEU A 269 8.57 -10.13 5.79
CA LEU A 269 8.19 -10.87 4.59
C LEU A 269 9.27 -10.83 3.51
N VAL A 270 9.20 -11.78 2.60
CA VAL A 270 9.99 -11.85 1.37
C VAL A 270 9.07 -11.97 0.15
N ALA A 271 9.49 -11.43 -0.98
CA ALA A 271 8.75 -11.54 -2.23
C ALA A 271 9.70 -11.52 -3.43
N ILE A 272 9.24 -12.07 -4.56
CA ILE A 272 9.93 -11.97 -5.85
C ILE A 272 9.05 -11.16 -6.82
N PRO A 273 9.08 -9.81 -6.77
CA PRO A 273 8.26 -8.97 -7.64
C PRO A 273 8.39 -9.31 -9.12
N SER A 274 9.60 -9.65 -9.57
CA SER A 274 9.89 -10.06 -10.95
C SER A 274 9.27 -11.41 -11.36
N ALA A 275 8.87 -12.26 -10.42
CA ALA A 275 8.09 -13.46 -10.73
C ALA A 275 6.61 -13.15 -10.99
N VAL A 276 6.14 -11.98 -10.55
CA VAL A 276 4.79 -11.47 -10.79
C VAL A 276 4.77 -10.59 -12.03
N GLN A 277 5.70 -9.62 -12.09
CA GLN A 277 5.75 -8.60 -13.14
C GLN A 277 7.19 -8.52 -13.72
N THR A 278 7.32 -8.79 -15.01
CA THR A 278 8.63 -8.91 -15.67
C THR A 278 9.47 -7.62 -15.65
N GLY A 279 8.88 -6.46 -15.59
CA GLY A 279 9.57 -5.16 -15.56
C GLY A 279 10.36 -4.86 -14.27
N TYR A 280 10.36 -5.76 -13.29
CA TYR A 280 11.09 -5.57 -12.03
C TYR A 280 12.56 -6.07 -12.07
N ALA A 281 12.94 -6.87 -13.04
CA ALA A 281 14.31 -7.35 -13.18
C ALA A 281 14.69 -7.54 -14.66
N PRO A 282 15.97 -7.46 -15.00
CA PRO A 282 16.45 -7.76 -16.34
C PRO A 282 16.26 -9.26 -16.67
N LYS A 283 16.23 -9.57 -17.96
CA LYS A 283 16.04 -10.95 -18.44
C LYS A 283 17.06 -11.92 -17.84
N GLY A 284 16.58 -13.04 -17.29
CA GLY A 284 17.42 -14.08 -16.68
C GLY A 284 17.84 -13.81 -15.25
N LYS A 285 17.32 -12.74 -14.63
CA LYS A 285 17.47 -12.43 -13.20
C LYS A 285 16.14 -12.27 -12.53
N HIS A 286 16.13 -12.38 -11.21
CA HIS A 286 14.99 -12.10 -10.36
C HIS A 286 15.35 -11.05 -9.32
N LEU A 287 14.34 -10.30 -8.89
CA LEU A 287 14.44 -9.33 -7.82
C LEU A 287 13.86 -9.93 -6.54
N LEU A 288 14.69 -10.17 -5.54
CA LEU A 288 14.24 -10.52 -4.19
C LEU A 288 14.05 -9.22 -3.40
N CYS A 289 12.84 -9.00 -2.93
CA CYS A 289 12.46 -7.94 -1.98
C CYS A 289 12.32 -8.54 -0.59
N VAL A 290 13.04 -8.00 0.38
CA VAL A 290 13.00 -8.40 1.79
C VAL A 290 12.54 -7.23 2.64
N SER A 291 11.32 -7.30 3.15
CA SER A 291 10.77 -6.28 4.05
C SER A 291 11.11 -6.61 5.50
N LEU A 292 11.66 -5.63 6.22
CA LEU A 292 12.02 -5.78 7.62
C LEU A 292 10.78 -5.62 8.51
N LYS A 293 10.84 -6.16 9.73
CA LYS A 293 9.82 -5.93 10.76
C LYS A 293 9.71 -4.43 11.08
N PRO A 294 8.50 -3.94 11.40
CA PRO A 294 8.31 -2.54 11.80
C PRO A 294 9.21 -2.10 12.96
N SER A 295 9.40 -2.95 13.97
CA SER A 295 10.29 -2.67 15.12
C SER A 295 11.75 -2.51 14.70
N VAL A 296 12.20 -3.25 13.69
CA VAL A 296 13.56 -3.15 13.13
C VAL A 296 13.65 -1.91 12.22
N ALA A 297 12.66 -1.68 11.37
CA ALA A 297 12.62 -0.53 10.47
C ALA A 297 12.66 0.82 11.22
N ALA A 298 12.09 0.87 12.42
CA ALA A 298 12.12 2.06 13.28
C ALA A 298 13.51 2.38 13.87
N GLN A 299 14.45 1.44 13.85
CA GLN A 299 15.78 1.55 14.47
C GLN A 299 16.89 1.85 13.45
N GLU A 300 16.74 2.88 12.64
CA GLU A 300 17.62 3.20 11.51
C GLU A 300 19.13 3.08 11.73
N LYS A 301 19.61 3.46 12.92
CA LYS A 301 21.05 3.48 13.24
C LYS A 301 21.64 2.08 13.44
N THR A 302 20.81 1.06 13.59
CA THR A 302 21.20 -0.30 13.97
C THR A 302 20.62 -1.37 13.04
N TRP A 303 20.30 -1.01 11.81
CA TRP A 303 19.80 -1.97 10.85
C TRP A 303 20.78 -3.11 10.64
N PRO A 304 20.27 -4.34 10.55
CA PRO A 304 21.08 -5.47 10.15
C PRO A 304 21.70 -5.23 8.78
N SER A 305 22.96 -5.60 8.63
CA SER A 305 23.60 -5.49 7.31
C SER A 305 22.90 -6.38 6.29
N PRO A 306 22.99 -6.07 4.99
CA PRO A 306 22.43 -6.92 3.94
C PRO A 306 22.89 -8.38 4.03
N GLN A 307 24.12 -8.63 4.51
CA GLN A 307 24.67 -9.98 4.71
C GLN A 307 23.94 -10.74 5.83
N VAL A 308 23.61 -10.07 6.93
CA VAL A 308 22.83 -10.66 8.03
C VAL A 308 21.42 -11.02 7.53
N ILE A 309 20.79 -10.09 6.79
CA ILE A 309 19.45 -10.32 6.21
C ILE A 309 19.48 -11.47 5.20
N LEU A 310 20.50 -11.55 4.36
CA LEU A 310 20.63 -12.64 3.40
C LEU A 310 20.77 -14.00 4.09
N HIS A 311 21.55 -14.05 5.18
CA HIS A 311 21.67 -15.27 5.98
C HIS A 311 20.32 -15.68 6.59
N GLU A 312 19.52 -14.74 7.10
CA GLU A 312 18.16 -15.03 7.58
C GLU A 312 17.23 -15.50 6.45
N VAL A 313 17.32 -14.92 5.25
CA VAL A 313 16.58 -15.40 4.06
C VAL A 313 16.91 -16.84 3.76
N ASP A 314 18.20 -17.18 3.73
CA ASP A 314 18.65 -18.54 3.46
C ASP A 314 18.15 -19.56 4.49
N GLN A 315 18.11 -19.15 5.77
CA GLN A 315 17.52 -19.98 6.83
C GLN A 315 16.00 -20.14 6.64
N LEU A 316 15.26 -19.05 6.41
CA LEU A 316 13.81 -19.07 6.25
C LEU A 316 13.37 -19.87 5.02
N LEU A 317 14.09 -19.77 3.92
CA LEU A 317 13.78 -20.46 2.67
C LEU A 317 14.43 -21.83 2.55
N GLN A 318 15.28 -22.21 3.52
CA GLN A 318 16.09 -23.45 3.50
C GLN A 318 16.86 -23.58 2.18
N THR A 319 17.56 -22.52 1.79
CA THR A 319 18.29 -22.43 0.54
C THR A 319 19.67 -21.80 0.77
N HIS A 320 20.50 -21.86 -0.23
CA HIS A 320 21.75 -21.10 -0.31
C HIS A 320 21.64 -20.17 -1.53
N SER A 321 20.94 -19.08 -1.35
CA SER A 321 20.78 -18.08 -2.40
C SER A 321 22.12 -17.37 -2.62
N GLN A 322 22.74 -17.50 -3.79
CA GLN A 322 23.89 -16.69 -4.15
C GLN A 322 23.44 -15.27 -4.52
N ALA A 323 22.69 -14.65 -3.62
CA ALA A 323 22.08 -13.35 -3.89
C ALA A 323 23.10 -12.23 -3.79
N LYS A 324 23.04 -11.31 -4.75
CA LYS A 324 23.82 -10.07 -4.74
C LYS A 324 22.96 -8.94 -4.20
N TRP A 325 23.38 -8.30 -3.12
CA TRP A 325 22.73 -7.07 -2.66
C TRP A 325 22.79 -5.98 -3.72
N LEU A 326 21.69 -5.28 -3.92
CA LEU A 326 21.53 -4.20 -4.89
C LEU A 326 21.37 -2.86 -4.20
N ASP A 327 20.35 -2.72 -3.34
CA ASP A 327 20.04 -1.47 -2.66
C ASP A 327 19.16 -1.69 -1.42
N SER A 328 18.94 -0.63 -0.65
CA SER A 328 18.08 -0.62 0.54
C SER A 328 17.34 0.70 0.65
N PHE A 329 16.06 0.65 0.94
CA PHE A 329 15.21 1.83 1.06
C PHE A 329 14.53 1.90 2.41
N THR A 330 14.50 3.12 2.97
CA THR A 330 13.72 3.47 4.15
C THR A 330 12.69 4.53 3.81
N VAL A 331 11.50 4.32 4.30
CA VAL A 331 10.47 5.36 4.31
C VAL A 331 10.13 5.68 5.77
N LYS A 332 10.69 6.77 6.29
CA LYS A 332 10.52 7.19 7.70
C LYS A 332 9.09 7.59 8.04
N GLN A 333 8.41 8.22 7.11
CA GLN A 333 7.03 8.69 7.23
C GLN A 333 6.12 7.89 6.30
N ALA A 334 6.19 6.55 6.42
CA ALA A 334 5.46 5.66 5.54
C ALA A 334 3.96 5.77 5.77
N LEU A 335 3.50 5.58 7.01
CA LEU A 335 2.09 5.69 7.39
C LEU A 335 1.95 6.57 8.63
N PRO A 336 0.93 7.47 8.71
CA PRO A 336 0.64 8.18 9.95
C PRO A 336 0.15 7.21 11.03
N ALA A 337 0.68 7.37 12.25
CA ALA A 337 0.32 6.53 13.39
C ALA A 337 -0.86 7.09 14.20
N ASP A 338 -1.17 8.39 14.03
CA ASP A 338 -2.19 9.14 14.75
C ASP A 338 -3.45 9.44 13.91
N THR A 339 -3.73 8.59 12.92
CA THR A 339 -4.87 8.74 12.01
C THR A 339 -6.20 8.34 12.70
N ALA A 340 -7.24 9.11 12.44
CA ALA A 340 -8.60 8.84 12.97
C ALA A 340 -9.31 7.63 12.34
N TYR A 341 -8.76 7.03 11.28
CA TYR A 341 -9.30 5.87 10.55
C TYR A 341 -10.77 6.01 10.17
N THR A 342 -11.06 6.97 9.31
CA THR A 342 -12.37 7.14 8.66
C THR A 342 -12.31 6.69 7.20
N TYR A 343 -13.44 6.42 6.57
CA TYR A 343 -13.49 6.02 5.15
C TYR A 343 -13.22 7.20 4.21
N LYS A 344 -13.87 8.33 4.48
CA LYS A 344 -13.66 9.59 3.75
C LYS A 344 -13.02 10.61 4.69
N PRO A 345 -12.22 11.54 4.16
CA PRO A 345 -11.85 12.72 4.94
C PRO A 345 -13.13 13.39 5.47
N GLY A 346 -13.08 13.94 6.67
CA GLY A 346 -14.13 14.83 7.15
C GLY A 346 -14.26 16.05 6.21
N ASN A 347 -15.19 16.95 6.48
CA ASN A 347 -15.40 18.17 5.67
C ASN A 347 -14.17 19.09 5.57
N ASP A 348 -13.11 18.76 6.25
CA ASP A 348 -11.79 19.38 6.21
C ASP A 348 -10.91 18.74 5.11
N HIS A 349 -11.43 18.70 3.88
CA HIS A 349 -10.67 18.29 2.70
C HIS A 349 -9.54 19.29 2.47
N GLY A 350 -8.34 19.00 2.99
CA GLY A 350 -7.17 19.88 2.92
C GLY A 350 -7.60 21.33 2.86
N SER A 351 -7.26 22.16 3.83
CA SER A 351 -7.83 23.50 4.02
C SER A 351 -8.08 24.23 2.70
N ILE A 352 -9.32 24.51 2.39
CA ILE A 352 -9.68 25.33 1.24
C ILE A 352 -9.63 26.78 1.72
N ALA A 353 -8.60 27.52 1.32
CA ALA A 353 -8.62 28.96 1.53
C ALA A 353 -9.68 29.56 0.63
N LYS A 354 -10.62 30.21 1.23
CA LYS A 354 -11.68 30.98 0.54
C LYS A 354 -11.26 32.44 0.40
N ASP A 355 -10.35 32.70 -0.50
CA ASP A 355 -10.28 34.05 -1.02
C ASP A 355 -11.01 34.10 -2.36
N ILE A 356 -11.72 35.19 -2.62
CA ILE A 356 -12.71 35.32 -3.72
C ILE A 356 -12.08 35.14 -5.11
N HIS A 357 -10.74 35.10 -5.20
CA HIS A 357 -10.01 35.04 -6.46
C HIS A 357 -9.16 33.81 -6.70
N GLN A 358 -8.94 32.94 -5.70
CA GLN A 358 -8.06 31.78 -5.84
C GLN A 358 -8.46 30.66 -4.87
N ALA A 359 -8.69 29.44 -5.40
CA ALA A 359 -8.88 28.26 -4.59
C ALA A 359 -7.54 27.52 -4.46
N GLU A 360 -7.13 27.19 -3.26
CA GLU A 360 -5.92 26.43 -2.98
C GLU A 360 -6.26 25.05 -2.39
N PHE A 361 -5.60 24.01 -2.90
CA PHE A 361 -5.64 22.67 -2.35
C PHE A 361 -4.25 22.22 -1.96
N VAL A 362 -4.02 22.06 -0.69
CA VAL A 362 -2.78 21.48 -0.17
C VAL A 362 -2.97 19.98 0.01
N ALA A 363 -2.45 19.21 -0.93
CA ALA A 363 -2.56 17.75 -0.97
C ALA A 363 -1.69 17.04 0.08
N THR A 364 -1.37 17.71 1.18
CA THR A 364 -0.57 17.16 2.27
C THR A 364 -1.45 16.47 3.30
N GLY A 365 -1.44 15.15 3.29
CA GLY A 365 -1.52 14.37 4.50
C GLY A 365 -2.83 14.25 5.29
N THR A 366 -3.89 15.01 5.01
CA THR A 366 -5.19 14.78 5.65
C THR A 366 -5.93 13.64 4.97
N ILE A 367 -5.40 12.44 5.11
CA ILE A 367 -6.07 11.24 4.62
C ILE A 367 -6.91 10.62 5.70
N ALA A 368 -8.11 10.18 5.34
CA ALA A 368 -9.06 9.53 6.22
C ALA A 368 -8.51 8.26 6.86
N ASN A 369 -7.63 7.57 6.15
CA ASN A 369 -6.91 6.39 6.59
C ASN A 369 -5.63 6.22 5.72
N PRO A 370 -4.64 5.46 6.18
CA PRO A 370 -3.36 5.32 5.47
C PRO A 370 -3.47 4.34 4.28
N SER A 371 -4.23 4.69 3.24
CA SER A 371 -4.38 3.87 2.04
C SER A 371 -4.34 4.70 0.75
N LEU A 372 -3.98 4.06 -0.35
CA LEU A 372 -4.11 4.64 -1.69
C LEU A 372 -5.56 5.05 -2.00
N ASN A 373 -6.54 4.25 -1.54
CA ASN A 373 -7.96 4.57 -1.69
C ASN A 373 -8.31 5.93 -1.06
N ALA A 374 -7.86 6.16 0.17
CA ALA A 374 -8.13 7.42 0.87
C ALA A 374 -7.42 8.62 0.23
N ALA A 375 -6.20 8.43 -0.29
CA ALA A 375 -5.49 9.49 -1.01
C ALA A 375 -6.26 9.93 -2.28
N ILE A 376 -6.81 8.97 -3.02
CA ILE A 376 -7.64 9.25 -4.21
C ILE A 376 -8.95 9.93 -3.78
N LEU A 377 -9.63 9.42 -2.74
CA LEU A 377 -10.87 10.02 -2.21
C LEU A 377 -10.66 11.45 -1.73
N ASN A 378 -9.49 11.78 -1.20
CA ASN A 378 -9.17 13.16 -0.83
C ASN A 378 -9.17 14.10 -2.04
N GLY A 379 -8.55 13.71 -3.15
CA GLY A 379 -8.58 14.48 -4.38
C GLY A 379 -9.98 14.61 -4.98
N ILE A 380 -10.79 13.52 -4.95
CA ILE A 380 -12.19 13.53 -5.39
C ILE A 380 -13.01 14.51 -4.53
N GLY A 381 -12.91 14.39 -3.20
CA GLY A 381 -13.67 15.22 -2.27
C GLY A 381 -13.35 16.71 -2.40
N PHE A 382 -12.09 17.07 -2.69
CA PHE A 382 -11.73 18.45 -2.98
C PHE A 382 -12.51 18.99 -4.19
N VAL A 383 -12.51 18.27 -5.32
CA VAL A 383 -13.21 18.72 -6.54
C VAL A 383 -14.73 18.76 -6.35
N GLU A 384 -15.31 17.78 -5.64
CA GLU A 384 -16.73 17.79 -5.28
C GLU A 384 -17.09 19.02 -4.44
N SER A 385 -16.22 19.45 -3.53
CA SER A 385 -16.45 20.62 -2.69
C SER A 385 -16.46 21.94 -3.49
N LEU A 386 -15.63 22.06 -4.54
CA LEU A 386 -15.64 23.20 -5.46
C LEU A 386 -16.98 23.29 -6.21
N ASN A 387 -17.46 22.17 -6.73
CA ASN A 387 -18.71 22.10 -7.47
C ASN A 387 -19.93 22.45 -6.61
N SER A 388 -19.94 22.01 -5.34
CA SER A 388 -21.03 22.30 -4.39
C SER A 388 -21.11 23.78 -4.02
N GLN A 389 -19.99 24.50 -4.04
CA GLN A 389 -19.94 25.94 -3.76
C GLN A 389 -20.42 26.78 -4.94
N GLN A 390 -20.21 26.32 -6.17
CA GLN A 390 -20.72 27.02 -7.36
C GLN A 390 -22.26 26.99 -7.42
N ILE A 391 -22.90 25.94 -6.91
CA ILE A 391 -24.37 25.83 -6.85
C ILE A 391 -24.98 26.76 -5.78
N THR A 392 -24.24 27.11 -4.74
CA THR A 392 -24.73 27.96 -3.64
C THR A 392 -24.61 29.45 -3.97
N LEU A 393 -23.91 29.83 -5.06
CA LEU A 393 -23.71 31.21 -5.51
C LEU A 393 -24.63 31.58 -6.68
N ILE A 394 -25.53 30.70 -7.11
CA ILE A 394 -26.62 30.95 -8.10
C ILE A 394 -27.95 30.94 -7.36
#